data_96306d37ac6bfeaa1c60e5f78c8d89f2
#
_entry.id   96306d37ac6bfeaa1c60e5f78c8d89f2
#
_cell.length_a   1.000
_cell.length_b   1.000
_cell.length_c   1.000
_cell.angle_alpha   90.00
_cell.angle_beta   90.00
_cell.angle_gamma   90.00
#
_symmetry.space_group_name_H-M   'P 1'
#
loop_
_entity.id
_entity.type
_entity.pdbx_description
1 polymer ?
#
loop_
_entity_poly.entity_id
_entity_poly.type
_entity_poly.pdbx_seq_one_letter_code
_entity_poly.pdbx_strand_id
1 'polypeptide(L)'
;MIIMYVKQPKKLLILNILDILRKYTDEDHRLSQKEIADILKNEYDMKADRKAIRRNLLNLMDCGYNIEYSETIRNIPVRDKQTGEILRDSKTGKPIMKENELWSDFYLKREFTDGELRLLIDGLLFSKHIPYSQCKELIEKLEGLSNIYFKSRVRYIATLPEDKTDNKQLFYNIDVLDEAINKNRKVSFEYVEYLTDKKLHSKKREDGSVREYVITPYQMVEKAGKYYLICNYDKYDDISNYRVDRIRNIKIMDERGKTFRELKWSGHQNLDLAKYMKEHVYMYSSENVHVKFRIVKPMITDVIDMFGKDVVFSDEDETYVTVTTKTNERAMFQFAKNFAPDVEVLKPESMRKKLREELERAVEVYRR
;
A
#
# COMPACT_ATOMS: atom_id res chain seq x y z
N MET A 1 -26.51 2.51 -18.48
CA MET A 1 -27.45 3.46 -17.86
C MET A 1 -27.27 4.78 -18.59
N ILE A 2 -28.22 5.16 -19.45
CA ILE A 2 -28.18 6.43 -20.19
C ILE A 2 -28.47 7.54 -19.16
N ILE A 3 -27.45 8.30 -18.79
CA ILE A 3 -27.62 9.49 -17.96
C ILE A 3 -28.30 10.51 -18.88
N MET A 4 -29.61 10.71 -18.70
CA MET A 4 -30.29 11.86 -19.29
C MET A 4 -29.62 13.12 -18.72
N TYR A 5 -28.91 13.87 -19.58
CA TYR A 5 -28.33 15.17 -19.24
C TYR A 5 -29.44 16.17 -18.96
N VAL A 6 -29.88 16.24 -17.72
CA VAL A 6 -30.65 17.39 -17.23
C VAL A 6 -29.67 18.56 -17.19
N LYS A 7 -29.99 19.66 -17.88
CA LYS A 7 -29.19 20.89 -17.91
C LYS A 7 -28.74 21.26 -16.49
N GLN A 8 -27.45 21.17 -16.23
CA GLN A 8 -26.91 21.37 -14.90
C GLN A 8 -27.11 22.83 -14.42
N PRO A 9 -27.48 23.04 -13.15
CA PRO A 9 -27.62 24.39 -12.60
C PRO A 9 -26.27 25.12 -12.58
N LYS A 10 -26.27 26.40 -12.89
CA LYS A 10 -25.05 27.26 -12.90
C LYS A 10 -24.24 27.21 -11.61
N LYS A 11 -24.86 26.85 -10.48
CA LYS A 11 -24.19 26.67 -9.17
C LYS A 11 -23.12 25.58 -9.19
N LEU A 12 -23.23 24.59 -10.09
CA LEU A 12 -22.26 23.50 -10.23
C LEU A 12 -21.02 23.89 -11.04
N LEU A 13 -20.92 25.13 -11.55
CA LEU A 13 -19.79 25.56 -12.40
C LEU A 13 -18.45 25.35 -11.70
N ILE A 14 -18.33 25.67 -10.43
CA ILE A 14 -17.07 25.51 -9.68
C ILE A 14 -16.68 24.04 -9.54
N LEU A 15 -17.61 23.15 -9.30
CA LEU A 15 -17.36 21.70 -9.20
C LEU A 15 -16.98 21.11 -10.56
N ASN A 16 -17.62 21.55 -11.63
CA ASN A 16 -17.29 21.10 -12.98
C ASN A 16 -15.90 21.57 -13.42
N ILE A 17 -15.51 22.82 -13.07
CA ILE A 17 -14.15 23.31 -13.32
C ILE A 17 -13.13 22.46 -12.55
N LEU A 18 -13.38 22.15 -11.27
CA LEU A 18 -12.52 21.30 -10.48
C LEU A 18 -12.39 19.88 -11.09
N ASP A 19 -13.51 19.30 -11.54
CA ASP A 19 -13.50 18.00 -12.20
C ASP A 19 -12.71 18.01 -13.51
N ILE A 20 -12.85 19.06 -14.31
CA ILE A 20 -12.04 19.28 -15.54
C ILE A 20 -10.55 19.32 -15.21
N LEU A 21 -10.16 20.12 -14.21
CA LEU A 21 -8.75 20.20 -13.80
C LEU A 21 -8.22 18.85 -13.31
N ARG A 22 -8.99 18.13 -12.49
CA ARG A 22 -8.62 16.78 -12.03
C ARG A 22 -8.44 15.80 -13.18
N LYS A 23 -9.31 15.84 -14.15
CA LYS A 23 -9.38 14.86 -15.24
C LYS A 23 -8.38 15.13 -16.38
N TYR A 24 -8.17 16.40 -16.70
CA TYR A 24 -7.48 16.81 -17.92
C TYR A 24 -6.18 17.58 -17.70
N THR A 25 -5.73 17.78 -16.45
CA THR A 25 -4.52 18.57 -16.24
C THR A 25 -3.45 17.86 -15.41
N ASP A 26 -2.22 18.19 -15.70
CA ASP A 26 -1.00 17.93 -14.93
C ASP A 26 0.07 18.96 -15.34
N GLU A 27 1.31 18.79 -14.87
CA GLU A 27 2.43 19.68 -15.18
C GLU A 27 2.72 19.78 -16.69
N ASP A 28 2.48 18.68 -17.44
CA ASP A 28 2.69 18.59 -18.89
C ASP A 28 1.44 18.97 -19.70
N HIS A 29 0.25 18.82 -19.11
CA HIS A 29 -1.04 19.04 -19.75
C HIS A 29 -1.80 20.15 -19.01
N ARG A 30 -1.66 21.37 -19.52
CA ARG A 30 -2.24 22.57 -18.93
C ARG A 30 -3.38 23.09 -19.80
N LEU A 31 -4.38 23.69 -19.18
CA LEU A 31 -5.54 24.22 -19.89
C LEU A 31 -5.65 25.74 -19.78
N SER A 32 -5.92 26.38 -20.90
CA SER A 32 -6.33 27.79 -20.94
C SER A 32 -7.80 27.93 -20.49
N GLN A 33 -8.20 29.15 -20.10
CA GLN A 33 -9.61 29.44 -19.80
C GLN A 33 -10.55 29.15 -20.99
N LYS A 34 -10.04 29.23 -22.23
CA LYS A 34 -10.83 28.91 -23.43
C LYS A 34 -11.08 27.39 -23.50
N GLU A 35 -10.05 26.59 -23.32
CA GLU A 35 -10.18 25.14 -23.35
C GLU A 35 -11.09 24.64 -22.22
N ILE A 36 -10.99 25.23 -21.02
CA ILE A 36 -11.92 24.93 -19.91
C ILE A 36 -13.36 25.26 -20.33
N ALA A 37 -13.60 26.42 -21.01
CA ALA A 37 -14.94 26.79 -21.49
C ALA A 37 -15.46 25.82 -22.56
N ASP A 38 -14.59 25.37 -23.46
CA ASP A 38 -14.93 24.40 -24.51
C ASP A 38 -15.29 23.03 -23.92
N ILE A 39 -14.55 22.55 -22.93
CA ILE A 39 -14.85 21.30 -22.21
C ILE A 39 -16.14 21.43 -21.42
N LEU A 40 -16.38 22.54 -20.70
CA LEU A 40 -17.63 22.80 -19.99
C LEU A 40 -18.83 22.74 -20.92
N LYS A 41 -18.70 23.30 -22.13
CA LYS A 41 -19.76 23.26 -23.14
C LYS A 41 -20.01 21.85 -23.67
N ASN A 42 -18.95 21.11 -23.95
CA ASN A 42 -19.03 19.82 -24.66
C ASN A 42 -19.43 18.67 -23.73
N GLU A 43 -18.90 18.64 -22.50
CA GLU A 43 -19.13 17.53 -21.58
C GLU A 43 -20.20 17.79 -20.53
N TYR A 44 -20.43 19.06 -20.16
CA TYR A 44 -21.38 19.43 -19.09
C TYR A 44 -22.59 20.22 -19.60
N ASP A 45 -22.71 20.47 -20.91
CA ASP A 45 -23.71 21.35 -21.52
C ASP A 45 -23.82 22.71 -20.80
N MET A 46 -22.68 23.25 -20.35
CA MET A 46 -22.61 24.46 -19.55
C MET A 46 -21.82 25.54 -20.26
N LYS A 47 -22.45 26.70 -20.49
CA LYS A 47 -21.78 27.88 -21.05
C LYS A 47 -21.30 28.78 -19.91
N ALA A 48 -20.01 29.09 -19.89
CA ALA A 48 -19.40 30.03 -18.98
C ALA A 48 -18.48 31.01 -19.72
N ASP A 49 -18.50 32.28 -19.32
CA ASP A 49 -17.57 33.26 -19.83
C ASP A 49 -16.22 33.21 -19.08
N ARG A 50 -15.19 33.82 -19.66
CA ARG A 50 -13.85 33.84 -19.06
C ARG A 50 -13.81 34.45 -17.66
N LYS A 51 -14.63 35.49 -17.39
CA LYS A 51 -14.69 36.13 -16.07
C LYS A 51 -15.26 35.20 -15.01
N ALA A 52 -16.32 34.45 -15.37
CA ALA A 52 -16.88 33.44 -14.49
C ALA A 52 -15.89 32.30 -14.22
N ILE A 53 -15.19 31.82 -15.24
CA ILE A 53 -14.15 30.79 -15.07
C ILE A 53 -13.04 31.28 -14.16
N ARG A 54 -12.46 32.46 -14.44
CA ARG A 54 -11.40 33.06 -13.60
C ARG A 54 -11.84 33.19 -12.14
N ARG A 55 -13.04 33.69 -11.90
CA ARG A 55 -13.56 33.83 -10.53
C ARG A 55 -13.68 32.49 -9.81
N ASN A 56 -14.14 31.45 -10.51
CA ASN A 56 -14.24 30.14 -9.89
C ASN A 56 -12.87 29.47 -9.68
N LEU A 57 -11.89 29.71 -10.54
CA LEU A 57 -10.50 29.27 -10.31
C LEU A 57 -9.91 29.94 -9.07
N LEU A 58 -10.11 31.27 -8.92
CA LEU A 58 -9.70 31.98 -7.68
C LEU A 58 -10.37 31.41 -6.45
N ASN A 59 -11.70 31.20 -6.50
CA ASN A 59 -12.42 30.62 -5.36
C ASN A 59 -11.91 29.22 -5.00
N LEU A 60 -11.52 28.40 -5.98
CA LEU A 60 -10.88 27.11 -5.72
C LEU A 60 -9.52 27.25 -5.03
N MET A 61 -8.70 28.22 -5.47
CA MET A 61 -7.42 28.52 -4.80
C MET A 61 -7.64 29.01 -3.37
N ASP A 62 -8.62 29.89 -3.15
CA ASP A 62 -9.00 30.38 -1.82
C ASP A 62 -9.53 29.23 -0.91
N CYS A 63 -10.14 28.20 -1.49
CA CYS A 63 -10.54 26.99 -0.79
C CYS A 63 -9.39 25.99 -0.54
N GLY A 64 -8.16 26.34 -0.93
CA GLY A 64 -6.97 25.53 -0.65
C GLY A 64 -6.59 24.52 -1.76
N TYR A 65 -7.25 24.56 -2.93
CA TYR A 65 -6.79 23.78 -4.07
C TYR A 65 -5.53 24.36 -4.67
N ASN A 66 -4.49 23.55 -4.80
CA ASN A 66 -3.21 23.98 -5.36
C ASN A 66 -3.29 24.02 -6.90
N ILE A 67 -3.82 25.14 -7.43
CA ILE A 67 -3.94 25.37 -8.87
C ILE A 67 -2.79 26.29 -9.27
N GLU A 68 -1.94 25.81 -10.16
CA GLU A 68 -0.86 26.58 -10.74
C GLU A 68 -1.27 27.12 -12.13
N TYR A 69 -0.69 28.25 -12.51
CA TYR A 69 -0.97 28.92 -13.78
C TYR A 69 0.22 29.77 -14.23
N SER A 70 0.24 30.10 -15.53
CA SER A 70 1.19 31.05 -16.10
C SER A 70 0.58 32.45 -16.11
N GLU A 71 1.36 33.45 -15.71
CA GLU A 71 0.98 34.86 -15.78
C GLU A 71 1.77 35.58 -16.86
N THR A 72 1.06 36.30 -17.71
CA THR A 72 1.66 37.13 -18.76
C THR A 72 1.09 38.56 -18.66
N ILE A 73 1.95 39.52 -18.48
CA ILE A 73 1.57 40.93 -18.47
C ILE A 73 1.64 41.45 -19.93
N ARG A 74 0.52 41.96 -20.41
CA ARG A 74 0.44 42.59 -21.75
C ARG A 74 -0.08 43.99 -21.62
N ASN A 75 0.59 44.94 -22.29
CA ASN A 75 0.09 46.29 -22.43
C ASN A 75 -1.00 46.32 -23.51
N ILE A 76 -2.21 46.69 -23.11
CA ILE A 76 -3.36 46.81 -24.01
C ILE A 76 -3.86 48.25 -24.06
N PRO A 77 -4.34 48.72 -25.23
CA PRO A 77 -4.88 50.07 -25.34
C PRO A 77 -6.18 50.18 -24.52
N VAL A 78 -6.29 51.27 -23.77
CA VAL A 78 -7.50 51.60 -23.00
C VAL A 78 -8.57 52.02 -24.01
N ARG A 79 -9.77 51.45 -23.85
CA ARG A 79 -10.94 51.79 -24.67
C ARG A 79 -11.96 52.53 -23.85
N ASP A 80 -12.61 53.52 -24.47
CA ASP A 80 -13.76 54.18 -23.89
C ASP A 80 -14.90 53.15 -23.65
N LYS A 81 -15.57 53.23 -22.52
CA LYS A 81 -16.62 52.26 -22.12
C LYS A 81 -17.91 52.41 -22.92
N GLN A 82 -18.19 53.61 -23.47
CA GLN A 82 -19.42 53.91 -24.17
C GLN A 82 -19.27 53.76 -25.68
N THR A 83 -18.16 54.29 -26.26
CA THR A 83 -17.94 54.33 -27.70
C THR A 83 -17.13 53.12 -28.19
N GLY A 84 -16.36 52.43 -27.31
CA GLY A 84 -15.43 51.35 -27.69
C GLY A 84 -14.15 51.82 -28.34
N GLU A 85 -13.97 53.13 -28.60
CA GLU A 85 -12.81 53.72 -29.25
C GLU A 85 -11.56 53.68 -28.34
N ILE A 86 -10.38 53.61 -28.97
CA ILE A 86 -9.10 53.65 -28.23
C ILE A 86 -8.85 55.05 -27.71
N LEU A 87 -8.73 55.18 -26.40
CA LEU A 87 -8.36 56.45 -25.76
C LEU A 87 -6.90 56.79 -26.12
N ARG A 88 -6.70 58.03 -26.55
CA ARG A 88 -5.38 58.56 -26.93
C ARG A 88 -5.00 59.71 -26.00
N ASP A 89 -3.74 59.78 -25.66
CA ASP A 89 -3.19 60.93 -24.93
C ASP A 89 -3.34 62.20 -25.75
N SER A 90 -3.89 63.26 -25.12
CA SER A 90 -4.20 64.53 -25.78
C SER A 90 -2.98 65.30 -26.25
N LYS A 91 -1.79 65.04 -25.67
CA LYS A 91 -0.55 65.76 -26.04
C LYS A 91 0.27 64.98 -27.08
N THR A 92 0.29 63.63 -27.00
CA THR A 92 1.16 62.80 -27.84
C THR A 92 0.42 62.10 -28.98
N GLY A 93 -0.90 62.03 -28.96
CA GLY A 93 -1.75 61.28 -29.92
C GLY A 93 -1.61 59.75 -29.81
N LYS A 94 -0.74 59.25 -28.93
CA LYS A 94 -0.51 57.81 -28.76
C LYS A 94 -1.62 57.15 -27.96
N PRO A 95 -1.92 55.84 -28.18
CA PRO A 95 -2.85 55.10 -27.37
C PRO A 95 -2.42 55.11 -25.90
N ILE A 96 -3.35 55.37 -25.00
CA ILE A 96 -3.14 55.15 -23.55
C ILE A 96 -3.13 53.66 -23.34
N MET A 97 -2.01 53.14 -22.84
CA MET A 97 -1.84 51.71 -22.56
C MET A 97 -2.06 51.44 -21.09
N LYS A 98 -2.62 50.27 -20.78
CA LYS A 98 -2.68 49.76 -19.42
C LYS A 98 -2.14 48.31 -19.40
N GLU A 99 -1.52 47.97 -18.29
CA GLU A 99 -1.13 46.61 -18.02
C GLU A 99 -2.39 45.75 -17.85
N ASN A 100 -2.37 44.56 -18.46
CA ASN A 100 -3.41 43.58 -18.36
C ASN A 100 -2.77 42.25 -18.08
N GLU A 101 -3.06 41.69 -16.92
CA GLU A 101 -2.61 40.37 -16.48
C GLU A 101 -3.48 39.31 -17.18
N LEU A 102 -2.83 38.44 -17.90
CA LEU A 102 -3.44 37.27 -18.54
C LEU A 102 -2.97 36.03 -17.84
N TRP A 103 -3.92 35.28 -17.30
CA TRP A 103 -3.68 34.01 -16.67
C TRP A 103 -4.07 32.89 -17.64
N SER A 104 -3.16 31.96 -17.86
CA SER A 104 -3.32 30.80 -18.74
C SER A 104 -2.62 29.58 -18.17
N ASP A 105 -2.70 28.46 -18.86
CA ASP A 105 -1.94 27.26 -18.56
C ASP A 105 -2.20 26.75 -17.13
N PHE A 106 -3.48 26.65 -16.78
CA PHE A 106 -3.91 26.17 -15.47
C PHE A 106 -3.74 24.67 -15.37
N TYR A 107 -3.22 24.21 -14.23
CA TYR A 107 -3.28 22.81 -13.86
C TYR A 107 -3.46 22.66 -12.35
N LEU A 108 -4.07 21.57 -11.95
CA LEU A 108 -4.22 21.20 -10.54
C LEU A 108 -3.03 20.34 -10.13
N LYS A 109 -2.22 20.82 -9.19
CA LYS A 109 -1.17 20.03 -8.58
C LYS A 109 -1.79 18.95 -7.71
N ARG A 110 -1.36 17.72 -7.88
CA ARG A 110 -1.93 16.56 -7.20
C ARG A 110 -1.23 16.26 -5.90
N GLU A 111 -1.94 15.55 -5.01
CA GLU A 111 -1.37 15.06 -3.76
C GLU A 111 -0.33 13.96 -4.01
N PHE A 112 -0.57 13.11 -5.04
CA PHE A 112 0.34 12.05 -5.43
C PHE A 112 0.94 12.34 -6.82
N THR A 113 2.25 12.16 -6.93
CA THR A 113 2.94 12.08 -8.22
C THR A 113 2.59 10.77 -8.95
N ASP A 114 2.81 10.74 -10.26
CA ASP A 114 2.62 9.51 -11.06
C ASP A 114 3.51 8.35 -10.56
N GLY A 115 4.73 8.66 -10.09
CA GLY A 115 5.65 7.67 -9.51
C GLY A 115 5.15 7.07 -8.21
N GLU A 116 4.63 7.90 -7.30
CA GLU A 116 4.06 7.44 -6.03
C GLU A 116 2.81 6.58 -6.26
N LEU A 117 1.89 7.02 -7.13
CA LEU A 117 0.71 6.21 -7.49
C LEU A 117 1.11 4.88 -8.13
N ARG A 118 2.13 4.90 -9.00
CA ARG A 118 2.65 3.68 -9.60
C ARG A 118 3.19 2.72 -8.56
N LEU A 119 3.97 3.20 -7.58
CA LEU A 119 4.49 2.38 -6.50
C LEU A 119 3.37 1.73 -5.67
N LEU A 120 2.32 2.50 -5.35
CA LEU A 120 1.14 2.00 -4.63
C LEU A 120 0.41 0.92 -5.45
N ILE A 121 0.20 1.15 -6.74
CA ILE A 121 -0.45 0.20 -7.65
C ILE A 121 0.38 -1.08 -7.79
N ASP A 122 1.70 -0.97 -7.96
CA ASP A 122 2.59 -2.13 -8.06
C ASP A 122 2.59 -2.94 -6.74
N GLY A 123 2.55 -2.27 -5.59
CA GLY A 123 2.40 -2.92 -4.29
C GLY A 123 1.11 -3.76 -4.18
N LEU A 124 -0.02 -3.25 -4.69
CA LEU A 124 -1.28 -3.99 -4.76
C LEU A 124 -1.22 -5.11 -5.79
N LEU A 125 -0.63 -4.84 -6.96
CA LEU A 125 -0.55 -5.76 -8.08
C LEU A 125 0.16 -7.06 -7.70
N PHE A 126 1.31 -6.93 -7.02
CA PHE A 126 2.14 -8.07 -6.61
C PHE A 126 1.77 -8.65 -5.23
N SER A 127 0.80 -8.07 -4.56
CA SER A 127 0.25 -8.62 -3.32
C SER A 127 -0.46 -9.96 -3.57
N LYS A 128 -0.02 -11.02 -2.89
CA LYS A 128 -0.61 -12.37 -3.01
C LYS A 128 -1.82 -12.58 -2.11
N HIS A 129 -2.01 -11.72 -1.13
CA HIS A 129 -3.07 -11.86 -0.12
C HIS A 129 -4.38 -11.16 -0.51
N ILE A 130 -4.39 -10.29 -1.52
CA ILE A 130 -5.58 -9.59 -1.99
C ILE A 130 -6.21 -10.38 -3.17
N PRO A 131 -7.49 -10.76 -3.09
CA PRO A 131 -8.18 -11.42 -4.20
C PRO A 131 -8.17 -10.59 -5.48
N TYR A 132 -8.15 -11.25 -6.63
CA TYR A 132 -8.07 -10.61 -7.95
C TYR A 132 -9.10 -9.49 -8.15
N SER A 133 -10.38 -9.78 -7.87
CA SER A 133 -11.47 -8.80 -8.06
C SER A 133 -11.30 -7.56 -7.19
N GLN A 134 -10.92 -7.74 -5.92
CA GLN A 134 -10.70 -6.66 -4.96
C GLN A 134 -9.44 -5.86 -5.31
N CYS A 135 -8.38 -6.53 -5.77
CA CYS A 135 -7.17 -5.88 -6.24
C CYS A 135 -7.45 -4.96 -7.43
N LYS A 136 -8.20 -5.44 -8.43
CA LYS A 136 -8.62 -4.66 -9.59
C LYS A 136 -9.43 -3.43 -9.19
N GLU A 137 -10.41 -3.59 -8.31
CA GLU A 137 -11.23 -2.49 -7.81
C GLU A 137 -10.40 -1.42 -7.09
N LEU A 138 -9.42 -1.83 -6.25
CA LEU A 138 -8.51 -0.89 -5.57
C LEU A 138 -7.61 -0.15 -6.56
N ILE A 139 -7.09 -0.85 -7.57
CA ILE A 139 -6.28 -0.21 -8.62
C ILE A 139 -7.11 0.84 -9.36
N GLU A 140 -8.35 0.52 -9.75
CA GLU A 140 -9.26 1.47 -10.40
C GLU A 140 -9.53 2.71 -9.52
N LYS A 141 -9.66 2.53 -8.20
CA LYS A 141 -9.80 3.65 -7.24
C LYS A 141 -8.54 4.51 -7.17
N LEU A 142 -7.35 3.90 -7.14
CA LEU A 142 -6.08 4.64 -7.15
C LEU A 142 -5.86 5.38 -8.48
N GLU A 143 -6.14 4.74 -9.61
CA GLU A 143 -6.10 5.39 -10.91
C GLU A 143 -7.03 6.61 -10.97
N GLY A 144 -8.19 6.56 -10.26
CA GLY A 144 -9.12 7.66 -10.14
C GLY A 144 -8.57 8.89 -9.40
N LEU A 145 -7.46 8.76 -8.64
CA LEU A 145 -6.77 9.88 -8.00
C LEU A 145 -5.87 10.65 -8.98
N SER A 146 -5.65 10.11 -10.18
CA SER A 146 -4.89 10.75 -11.24
C SER A 146 -5.80 11.19 -12.40
N ASN A 147 -5.20 11.53 -13.54
CA ASN A 147 -5.91 11.99 -14.74
C ASN A 147 -5.97 10.90 -15.82
N ILE A 148 -6.57 11.27 -16.96
CA ILE A 148 -6.70 10.37 -18.10
C ILE A 148 -5.36 9.95 -18.69
N TYR A 149 -4.33 10.78 -18.58
CA TYR A 149 -3.00 10.49 -19.15
C TYR A 149 -2.27 9.42 -18.33
N PHE A 150 -2.42 9.43 -17.01
CA PHE A 150 -1.88 8.39 -16.15
C PHE A 150 -2.50 7.02 -16.48
N LYS A 151 -3.83 6.93 -16.62
CA LYS A 151 -4.53 5.68 -16.99
C LYS A 151 -3.99 5.11 -18.31
N SER A 152 -3.64 5.94 -19.28
CA SER A 152 -3.04 5.46 -20.53
C SER A 152 -1.65 4.88 -20.35
N ARG A 153 -0.84 5.40 -19.42
CA ARG A 153 0.51 4.89 -19.11
C ARG A 153 0.48 3.54 -18.38
N VAL A 154 -0.56 3.30 -17.59
CA VAL A 154 -0.74 2.07 -16.78
C VAL A 154 -1.42 0.94 -17.58
N ARG A 155 -1.79 1.16 -18.83
CA ARG A 155 -2.52 0.24 -19.70
C ARG A 155 -1.86 -1.13 -19.89
N TYR A 156 -0.55 -1.24 -19.66
CA TYR A 156 0.21 -2.49 -19.77
C TYR A 156 0.15 -3.39 -18.54
N ILE A 157 -0.53 -2.98 -17.46
CA ILE A 157 -0.75 -3.80 -16.26
C ILE A 157 -1.98 -4.71 -16.44
N ALA A 158 -2.20 -5.20 -17.64
CA ALA A 158 -3.41 -5.95 -17.97
C ALA A 158 -3.45 -7.38 -17.41
N THR A 159 -2.31 -7.93 -16.99
CA THR A 159 -2.21 -9.29 -16.47
C THR A 159 -1.82 -9.26 -15.00
N LEU A 160 -2.83 -9.39 -14.14
CA LEU A 160 -2.59 -9.60 -12.71
C LEU A 160 -2.03 -11.03 -12.51
N PRO A 161 -1.05 -11.21 -11.59
CA PRO A 161 -0.59 -12.55 -11.22
C PRO A 161 -1.76 -13.44 -10.80
N GLU A 162 -1.82 -14.66 -11.34
CA GLU A 162 -2.90 -15.62 -11.04
C GLU A 162 -2.76 -16.25 -9.64
N ASP A 163 -1.62 -16.09 -8.98
CA ASP A 163 -1.30 -16.70 -7.68
C ASP A 163 -1.86 -15.92 -6.47
N LYS A 164 -3.00 -15.25 -6.66
CA LYS A 164 -3.72 -14.53 -5.61
C LYS A 164 -4.63 -15.45 -4.80
N THR A 165 -4.93 -15.06 -3.57
CA THR A 165 -5.89 -15.79 -2.72
C THR A 165 -7.31 -15.76 -3.30
N ASP A 166 -8.07 -16.84 -3.04
CA ASP A 166 -9.50 -16.94 -3.38
C ASP A 166 -10.42 -16.45 -2.24
N ASN A 167 -9.85 -16.03 -1.11
CA ASN A 167 -10.63 -15.62 0.06
C ASN A 167 -11.20 -14.20 -0.12
N LYS A 168 -12.43 -14.10 -0.59
CA LYS A 168 -13.14 -12.84 -0.79
C LYS A 168 -13.50 -12.10 0.51
N GLN A 169 -13.35 -12.73 1.68
CA GLN A 169 -13.64 -12.12 2.98
C GLN A 169 -12.46 -11.29 3.53
N LEU A 170 -11.37 -11.13 2.80
CA LEU A 170 -10.16 -10.47 3.32
C LEU A 170 -10.46 -9.09 3.95
N PHE A 171 -11.11 -8.19 3.22
CA PHE A 171 -11.37 -6.83 3.73
C PHE A 171 -12.33 -6.84 4.92
N TYR A 172 -13.36 -7.67 4.87
CA TYR A 172 -14.22 -7.88 6.03
C TYR A 172 -13.45 -8.40 7.24
N ASN A 173 -12.52 -9.35 7.04
CA ASN A 173 -11.68 -9.85 8.11
C ASN A 173 -10.78 -8.76 8.71
N ILE A 174 -10.22 -7.89 7.86
CA ILE A 174 -9.40 -6.75 8.29
C ILE A 174 -10.23 -5.79 9.15
N ASP A 175 -11.43 -5.40 8.70
CA ASP A 175 -12.31 -4.49 9.44
C ASP A 175 -12.69 -5.06 10.81
N VAL A 176 -13.08 -6.34 10.85
CA VAL A 176 -13.44 -7.03 12.11
C VAL A 176 -12.22 -7.14 13.06
N LEU A 177 -11.04 -7.45 12.54
CA LEU A 177 -9.82 -7.54 13.34
C LEU A 177 -9.40 -6.17 13.88
N ASP A 178 -9.48 -5.13 13.06
CA ASP A 178 -9.15 -3.75 13.48
C ASP A 178 -10.11 -3.30 14.61
N GLU A 179 -11.41 -3.54 14.44
CA GLU A 179 -12.40 -3.27 15.48
C GLU A 179 -12.10 -4.05 16.78
N ALA A 180 -11.77 -5.34 16.69
CA ALA A 180 -11.48 -6.19 17.85
C ALA A 180 -10.19 -5.73 18.57
N ILE A 181 -9.15 -5.36 17.83
CA ILE A 181 -7.89 -4.80 18.39
C ILE A 181 -8.20 -3.50 19.15
N ASN A 182 -8.90 -2.57 18.51
CA ASN A 182 -9.23 -1.27 19.11
C ASN A 182 -10.10 -1.41 20.38
N LYS A 183 -11.00 -2.39 20.42
CA LYS A 183 -11.87 -2.66 21.56
C LYS A 183 -11.28 -3.63 22.59
N ASN A 184 -10.09 -4.15 22.35
CA ASN A 184 -9.44 -5.22 23.13
C ASN A 184 -10.39 -6.41 23.39
N ARG A 185 -10.95 -6.96 22.31
CA ARG A 185 -11.87 -8.09 22.31
C ARG A 185 -11.24 -9.30 21.66
N LYS A 186 -11.64 -10.49 22.13
CA LYS A 186 -11.31 -11.74 21.45
C LYS A 186 -12.11 -11.86 20.16
N VAL A 187 -11.59 -12.66 19.25
CA VAL A 187 -12.29 -13.07 18.04
C VAL A 187 -12.28 -14.59 17.91
N SER A 188 -13.34 -15.14 17.34
CA SER A 188 -13.36 -16.53 16.90
C SER A 188 -13.38 -16.58 15.36
N PHE A 189 -12.73 -17.60 14.79
CA PHE A 189 -12.72 -17.83 13.35
C PHE A 189 -12.40 -19.28 12.98
N GLU A 190 -12.69 -19.65 11.74
CA GLU A 190 -12.18 -20.85 11.07
C GLU A 190 -10.90 -20.54 10.32
N TYR A 191 -9.93 -21.47 10.36
CA TYR A 191 -8.69 -21.32 9.60
C TYR A 191 -8.63 -22.34 8.47
N VAL A 192 -8.35 -21.85 7.25
CA VAL A 192 -8.35 -22.67 6.05
C VAL A 192 -6.94 -22.97 5.55
N GLU A 193 -6.82 -24.10 4.84
CA GLU A 193 -5.59 -24.53 4.17
C GLU A 193 -5.91 -25.10 2.80
N TYR A 194 -4.93 -25.04 1.89
CA TYR A 194 -5.05 -25.70 0.60
C TYR A 194 -4.81 -27.20 0.72
N LEU A 195 -5.64 -27.98 0.06
CA LEU A 195 -5.41 -29.41 -0.15
C LEU A 195 -4.94 -29.68 -1.59
N THR A 196 -4.78 -30.96 -1.94
CA THR A 196 -4.30 -31.40 -3.26
C THR A 196 -5.24 -31.01 -4.41
N ASP A 197 -6.51 -30.73 -4.13
CA ASP A 197 -7.49 -30.19 -5.07
C ASP A 197 -7.31 -28.68 -5.36
N LYS A 198 -6.28 -28.06 -4.74
CA LYS A 198 -5.95 -26.61 -4.82
C LYS A 198 -7.06 -25.69 -4.31
N LYS A 199 -8.01 -26.18 -3.51
CA LYS A 199 -9.07 -25.40 -2.88
C LYS A 199 -8.79 -25.18 -1.39
N LEU A 200 -9.36 -24.12 -0.85
CA LEU A 200 -9.28 -23.80 0.57
C LEU A 200 -10.33 -24.59 1.35
N HIS A 201 -9.88 -25.40 2.30
CA HIS A 201 -10.71 -26.20 3.21
C HIS A 201 -10.50 -25.76 4.64
N SER A 202 -11.59 -25.70 5.43
CA SER A 202 -11.49 -25.44 6.87
C SER A 202 -10.78 -26.57 7.59
N LYS A 203 -9.83 -26.23 8.46
CA LYS A 203 -9.14 -27.23 9.31
C LYS A 203 -10.13 -27.95 10.20
N LYS A 204 -9.97 -29.26 10.28
CA LYS A 204 -10.83 -30.14 11.08
C LYS A 204 -10.13 -30.63 12.35
N ARG A 205 -10.91 -30.97 13.35
CA ARG A 205 -10.49 -31.74 14.52
C ARG A 205 -10.40 -33.23 14.17
N GLU A 206 -9.90 -34.02 15.09
CA GLU A 206 -9.81 -35.48 14.94
C GLU A 206 -11.19 -36.15 14.76
N ASP A 207 -12.23 -35.56 15.35
CA ASP A 207 -13.63 -36.01 15.22
C ASP A 207 -14.30 -35.59 13.90
N GLY A 208 -13.57 -34.92 13.00
CA GLY A 208 -14.07 -34.43 11.72
C GLY A 208 -14.81 -33.09 11.75
N SER A 209 -15.10 -32.54 12.94
CA SER A 209 -15.72 -31.21 13.08
C SER A 209 -14.77 -30.09 12.67
N VAL A 210 -15.32 -28.96 12.19
CA VAL A 210 -14.51 -27.78 11.85
C VAL A 210 -13.88 -27.22 13.11
N ARG A 211 -12.57 -26.93 13.04
CA ARG A 211 -11.83 -26.37 14.17
C ARG A 211 -12.04 -24.86 14.23
N GLU A 212 -12.63 -24.39 15.32
CA GLU A 212 -12.73 -22.98 15.66
C GLU A 212 -11.51 -22.54 16.48
N TYR A 213 -11.01 -21.36 16.17
CA TYR A 213 -9.88 -20.72 16.84
C TYR A 213 -10.38 -19.50 17.59
N VAL A 214 -10.16 -19.46 18.90
CA VAL A 214 -10.42 -18.29 19.75
C VAL A 214 -9.10 -17.63 20.07
N ILE A 215 -8.94 -16.38 19.69
CA ILE A 215 -7.68 -15.65 19.83
C ILE A 215 -7.90 -14.22 20.35
N THR A 216 -6.85 -13.66 20.95
CA THR A 216 -6.73 -12.22 21.22
C THR A 216 -5.88 -11.58 20.12
N PRO A 217 -6.43 -10.72 19.26
CA PRO A 217 -5.67 -10.03 18.22
C PRO A 217 -4.88 -8.86 18.80
N TYR A 218 -3.64 -8.64 18.34
CA TYR A 218 -2.79 -7.52 18.76
C TYR A 218 -2.45 -6.58 17.63
N GLN A 219 -2.02 -7.11 16.48
CA GLN A 219 -1.57 -6.32 15.36
C GLN A 219 -1.67 -7.09 14.04
N MET A 220 -1.93 -6.36 12.96
CA MET A 220 -1.83 -6.90 11.60
C MET A 220 -0.59 -6.34 10.91
N VAL A 221 0.12 -7.19 10.16
CA VAL A 221 1.36 -6.83 9.46
C VAL A 221 1.46 -7.50 8.09
N GLU A 222 2.08 -6.82 7.14
CA GLU A 222 2.47 -7.40 5.87
C GLU A 222 3.89 -7.94 5.95
N LYS A 223 4.12 -9.14 5.44
CA LYS A 223 5.45 -9.74 5.30
C LYS A 223 5.51 -10.63 4.06
N ALA A 224 6.46 -10.34 3.16
CA ALA A 224 6.72 -11.12 1.94
C ALA A 224 5.44 -11.35 1.08
N GLY A 225 4.67 -10.31 0.83
CA GLY A 225 3.44 -10.34 0.02
C GLY A 225 2.25 -11.02 0.71
N LYS A 226 2.30 -11.27 2.03
CA LYS A 226 1.25 -11.92 2.82
C LYS A 226 0.88 -11.09 4.03
N TYR A 227 -0.41 -11.08 4.38
CA TYR A 227 -0.91 -10.32 5.52
C TYR A 227 -1.11 -11.24 6.72
N TYR A 228 -0.46 -10.92 7.82
CA TYR A 228 -0.45 -11.72 9.04
C TYR A 228 -1.12 -11.01 10.20
N LEU A 229 -1.81 -11.78 11.02
CA LEU A 229 -2.32 -11.39 12.33
C LEU A 229 -1.35 -11.89 13.39
N ILE A 230 -0.80 -11.00 14.18
CA ILE A 230 -0.06 -11.30 15.41
C ILE A 230 -1.08 -11.35 16.54
N CYS A 231 -1.19 -12.47 17.24
CA CYS A 231 -2.21 -12.70 18.23
C CYS A 231 -1.74 -13.66 19.31
N ASN A 232 -2.53 -13.83 20.37
CA ASN A 232 -2.43 -14.94 21.29
C ASN A 232 -3.55 -15.94 20.98
N TYR A 233 -3.20 -17.20 20.77
CA TYR A 233 -4.18 -18.29 20.78
C TYR A 233 -4.49 -18.67 22.22
N ASP A 234 -5.75 -18.57 22.61
CA ASP A 234 -6.21 -18.61 24.00
C ASP A 234 -5.74 -19.85 24.76
N LYS A 235 -5.51 -20.95 24.05
CA LYS A 235 -4.98 -22.21 24.60
C LYS A 235 -3.53 -22.11 25.11
N TYR A 236 -2.76 -21.12 24.66
CA TYR A 236 -1.35 -20.95 24.95
C TYR A 236 -1.07 -19.57 25.56
N ASP A 237 0.04 -19.45 26.29
CA ASP A 237 0.51 -18.17 26.84
C ASP A 237 1.58 -17.52 25.98
N ASP A 238 1.54 -17.77 24.68
CA ASP A 238 2.55 -17.33 23.71
C ASP A 238 1.92 -16.64 22.51
N ILE A 239 2.75 -15.98 21.70
CA ILE A 239 2.31 -15.32 20.46
C ILE A 239 2.19 -16.35 19.34
N SER A 240 1.12 -16.20 18.58
CA SER A 240 0.83 -16.95 17.38
C SER A 240 0.65 -16.02 16.17
N ASN A 241 0.98 -16.51 14.99
CA ASN A 241 0.78 -15.79 13.75
C ASN A 241 -0.17 -16.56 12.83
N TYR A 242 -1.20 -15.87 12.34
CA TYR A 242 -2.13 -16.42 11.36
C TYR A 242 -2.17 -15.54 10.11
N ARG A 243 -2.27 -16.14 8.94
CA ARG A 243 -2.49 -15.40 7.70
C ARG A 243 -3.95 -14.93 7.64
N VAL A 244 -4.16 -13.63 7.45
CA VAL A 244 -5.51 -13.03 7.42
C VAL A 244 -6.32 -13.52 6.23
N ASP A 245 -5.68 -13.77 5.08
CA ASP A 245 -6.30 -14.33 3.89
C ASP A 245 -6.75 -15.79 4.04
N ARG A 246 -6.36 -16.46 5.12
CA ARG A 246 -6.80 -17.83 5.49
C ARG A 246 -7.82 -17.85 6.62
N ILE A 247 -8.32 -16.71 7.06
CA ILE A 247 -9.37 -16.60 8.07
C ILE A 247 -10.73 -16.59 7.36
N ARG A 248 -11.67 -17.37 7.88
CA ARG A 248 -13.07 -17.39 7.46
C ARG A 248 -14.00 -17.32 8.65
N ASN A 249 -15.21 -16.84 8.44
CA ASN A 249 -16.29 -16.82 9.43
C ASN A 249 -15.88 -16.15 10.75
N ILE A 250 -15.10 -15.05 10.65
CA ILE A 250 -14.62 -14.31 11.82
C ILE A 250 -15.77 -13.61 12.55
N LYS A 251 -15.73 -13.63 13.89
CA LYS A 251 -16.68 -12.95 14.76
C LYS A 251 -15.97 -12.33 15.95
N ILE A 252 -16.38 -11.12 16.33
CA ILE A 252 -15.95 -10.49 17.57
C ILE A 252 -16.72 -11.15 18.71
N MET A 253 -16.02 -11.48 19.81
CA MET A 253 -16.58 -12.04 21.02
C MET A 253 -16.77 -10.95 22.07
N ASP A 254 -17.70 -11.14 22.99
CA ASP A 254 -17.90 -10.22 24.13
C ASP A 254 -16.79 -10.33 25.18
N GLU A 255 -15.94 -11.34 25.06
CA GLU A 255 -14.83 -11.56 25.98
C GLU A 255 -13.69 -10.58 25.72
N ARG A 256 -13.14 -10.06 26.84
CA ARG A 256 -11.94 -9.22 26.80
C ARG A 256 -10.73 -10.03 26.38
N GLY A 257 -9.90 -9.47 25.51
CA GLY A 257 -8.62 -10.03 25.13
C GLY A 257 -7.60 -10.05 26.28
N LYS A 258 -6.68 -11.00 26.26
CA LYS A 258 -5.50 -11.00 27.12
C LYS A 258 -4.63 -9.79 26.79
N THR A 259 -4.18 -9.07 27.81
CA THR A 259 -3.21 -7.99 27.60
C THR A 259 -1.84 -8.58 27.25
N PHE A 260 -1.02 -7.82 26.55
CA PHE A 260 0.33 -8.27 26.18
C PHE A 260 1.20 -8.60 27.40
N ARG A 261 0.94 -7.96 28.55
CA ARG A 261 1.62 -8.21 29.82
C ARG A 261 1.33 -9.60 30.43
N GLU A 262 0.20 -10.18 30.09
CA GLU A 262 -0.22 -11.50 30.61
C GLU A 262 0.44 -12.65 29.85
N LEU A 263 1.19 -12.35 28.77
CA LEU A 263 1.89 -13.37 28.00
C LEU A 263 3.29 -13.65 28.58
N LYS A 264 3.77 -14.88 28.44
CA LYS A 264 5.16 -15.25 28.82
C LYS A 264 6.24 -14.38 28.14
N TRP A 265 5.91 -13.81 27.00
CA TRP A 265 6.77 -12.93 26.20
C TRP A 265 6.90 -11.52 26.76
N SER A 266 6.24 -11.23 27.86
CA SER A 266 5.96 -9.89 28.37
C SER A 266 7.10 -9.23 29.14
N GLY A 267 8.32 -9.34 28.70
CA GLY A 267 9.37 -8.40 29.15
C GLY A 267 9.04 -6.93 28.84
N HIS A 268 7.98 -6.65 28.05
CA HIS A 268 7.60 -5.33 27.57
C HIS A 268 6.09 -5.07 27.73
N GLN A 269 5.73 -3.81 27.96
CA GLN A 269 4.32 -3.41 28.14
C GLN A 269 3.50 -3.49 26.83
N ASN A 270 4.19 -3.37 25.69
CA ASN A 270 3.60 -3.37 24.33
C ASN A 270 4.45 -4.21 23.39
N LEU A 271 3.84 -4.66 22.29
CA LEU A 271 4.53 -5.30 21.19
C LEU A 271 5.46 -4.29 20.48
N ASP A 272 6.78 -4.50 20.59
CA ASP A 272 7.73 -3.81 19.72
C ASP A 272 7.68 -4.48 18.32
N LEU A 273 6.88 -3.88 17.43
CA LEU A 273 6.63 -4.44 16.13
C LEU A 273 7.90 -4.51 15.27
N ALA A 274 8.76 -3.50 15.34
CA ALA A 274 10.01 -3.47 14.56
C ALA A 274 10.93 -4.62 14.95
N LYS A 275 11.11 -4.83 16.26
CA LYS A 275 11.88 -5.93 16.80
C LYS A 275 11.25 -7.28 16.47
N TYR A 276 9.92 -7.40 16.65
CA TYR A 276 9.19 -8.63 16.33
C TYR A 276 9.37 -9.05 14.87
N MET A 277 9.24 -8.10 13.93
CA MET A 277 9.38 -8.36 12.50
C MET A 277 10.80 -8.76 12.09
N LYS A 278 11.83 -8.24 12.77
CA LYS A 278 13.22 -8.65 12.58
C LYS A 278 13.48 -10.08 13.07
N GLU A 279 12.99 -10.39 14.26
CA GLU A 279 13.21 -11.70 14.89
C GLU A 279 12.37 -12.82 14.21
N HIS A 280 11.19 -12.51 13.63
CA HIS A 280 10.27 -13.47 13.01
C HIS A 280 10.28 -13.38 11.47
N VAL A 281 11.41 -13.71 10.88
CA VAL A 281 11.64 -13.57 9.42
C VAL A 281 10.58 -14.26 8.57
N TYR A 282 10.15 -15.46 8.92
CA TYR A 282 9.11 -16.23 8.21
C TYR A 282 7.76 -16.27 8.95
N MET A 283 7.56 -15.42 9.96
CA MET A 283 6.35 -15.38 10.79
C MET A 283 6.01 -16.72 11.45
N TYR A 284 7.03 -17.54 11.76
CA TYR A 284 6.84 -18.77 12.53
C TYR A 284 6.65 -18.45 14.02
N SER A 285 5.77 -19.23 14.67
CA SER A 285 5.59 -19.20 16.12
C SER A 285 6.54 -20.19 16.76
N SER A 286 7.71 -19.75 17.19
CA SER A 286 8.68 -20.52 17.98
C SER A 286 9.56 -19.55 18.76
N GLU A 287 10.35 -20.07 19.71
CA GLU A 287 11.23 -19.26 20.54
C GLU A 287 12.32 -18.56 19.73
N ASN A 288 12.75 -17.40 20.22
CA ASN A 288 13.88 -16.68 19.67
C ASN A 288 15.17 -17.10 20.36
N VAL A 289 16.16 -17.42 19.55
CA VAL A 289 17.45 -17.91 20.01
C VAL A 289 18.60 -17.04 19.48
N HIS A 290 19.66 -16.94 20.28
CA HIS A 290 20.91 -16.39 19.79
C HIS A 290 21.61 -17.43 18.92
N VAL A 291 21.92 -17.07 17.69
CA VAL A 291 22.59 -17.95 16.72
C VAL A 291 23.90 -17.34 16.27
N LYS A 292 24.89 -18.22 16.12
CA LYS A 292 26.16 -17.94 15.45
C LYS A 292 26.26 -18.90 14.26
N PHE A 293 26.43 -18.36 13.06
CA PHE A 293 26.51 -19.14 11.82
C PHE A 293 27.56 -18.54 10.88
N ARG A 294 28.12 -19.36 10.03
CA ARG A 294 29.10 -18.97 9.02
C ARG A 294 28.47 -18.99 7.65
N ILE A 295 28.78 -18.01 6.82
CA ILE A 295 28.26 -17.89 5.47
C ILE A 295 29.40 -17.63 4.49
N VAL A 296 29.21 -17.98 3.21
CA VAL A 296 30.06 -17.49 2.13
C VAL A 296 29.82 -15.98 1.92
N LYS A 297 30.88 -15.21 1.65
CA LYS A 297 30.79 -13.73 1.53
C LYS A 297 29.73 -13.21 0.54
N PRO A 298 29.45 -13.83 -0.63
CA PRO A 298 28.39 -13.39 -1.52
C PRO A 298 27.00 -13.30 -0.85
N MET A 299 26.76 -14.05 0.23
CA MET A 299 25.46 -14.04 0.96
C MET A 299 25.31 -12.89 1.96
N ILE A 300 26.29 -11.99 2.09
CA ILE A 300 26.20 -10.87 3.06
C ILE A 300 24.94 -10.03 2.80
N THR A 301 24.62 -9.72 1.55
CA THR A 301 23.42 -8.96 1.19
C THR A 301 22.15 -9.70 1.59
N ASP A 302 22.05 -10.99 1.27
CA ASP A 302 20.88 -11.82 1.63
C ASP A 302 20.66 -11.88 3.14
N VAL A 303 21.76 -11.96 3.92
CA VAL A 303 21.71 -11.96 5.38
C VAL A 303 21.23 -10.61 5.91
N ILE A 304 21.72 -9.48 5.37
CA ILE A 304 21.28 -8.14 5.77
C ILE A 304 19.82 -7.93 5.41
N ASP A 305 19.39 -8.33 4.22
CA ASP A 305 18.00 -8.20 3.76
C ASP A 305 17.04 -9.04 4.61
N MET A 306 17.50 -10.21 5.06
CA MET A 306 16.69 -11.13 5.85
C MET A 306 16.64 -10.79 7.34
N PHE A 307 17.79 -10.58 7.97
CA PHE A 307 17.92 -10.40 9.42
C PHE A 307 18.11 -8.94 9.86
N GLY A 308 18.29 -8.02 8.91
CA GLY A 308 18.48 -6.60 9.17
C GLY A 308 19.96 -6.23 9.40
N LYS A 309 20.22 -4.91 9.50
CA LYS A 309 21.58 -4.35 9.65
C LYS A 309 22.19 -4.53 11.05
N ASP A 310 21.41 -5.02 12.00
CA ASP A 310 21.86 -5.20 13.40
C ASP A 310 22.61 -6.53 13.60
N VAL A 311 22.80 -7.31 12.55
CA VAL A 311 23.64 -8.51 12.59
C VAL A 311 25.11 -8.13 12.86
N VAL A 312 25.81 -8.96 13.62
CA VAL A 312 27.22 -8.73 13.94
C VAL A 312 28.08 -9.69 13.10
N PHE A 313 28.97 -9.12 12.31
CA PHE A 313 29.95 -9.88 11.55
C PHE A 313 31.24 -10.00 12.33
N SER A 314 31.88 -11.21 12.30
CA SER A 314 33.15 -11.51 12.92
C SER A 314 33.87 -12.62 12.16
N ASP A 315 35.12 -12.89 12.51
CA ASP A 315 35.93 -14.03 12.00
C ASP A 315 35.85 -14.11 10.46
N GLU A 316 36.20 -13.03 9.79
CA GLU A 316 36.20 -12.92 8.32
C GLU A 316 37.53 -13.43 7.75
N ASP A 317 37.47 -14.29 6.73
CA ASP A 317 38.58 -14.73 5.91
C ASP A 317 38.32 -14.40 4.42
N GLU A 318 39.05 -14.98 3.48
CA GLU A 318 38.90 -14.72 2.05
C GLU A 318 37.55 -15.19 1.51
N THR A 319 36.97 -16.27 2.04
CA THR A 319 35.76 -16.95 1.52
C THR A 319 34.54 -16.78 2.42
N TYR A 320 34.76 -16.78 3.73
CA TYR A 320 33.71 -16.87 4.73
C TYR A 320 33.69 -15.68 5.68
N VAL A 321 32.51 -15.46 6.28
CA VAL A 321 32.34 -14.55 7.41
C VAL A 321 31.36 -15.17 8.41
N THR A 322 31.59 -14.94 9.69
CA THR A 322 30.68 -15.39 10.76
C THR A 322 29.69 -14.32 11.11
N VAL A 323 28.44 -14.72 11.29
CA VAL A 323 27.31 -13.86 11.62
C VAL A 323 26.76 -14.25 12.99
N THR A 324 26.49 -13.25 13.82
CA THR A 324 25.77 -13.44 15.11
C THR A 324 24.52 -12.58 15.09
N THR A 325 23.37 -13.19 15.42
CA THR A 325 22.08 -12.50 15.52
C THR A 325 21.15 -13.20 16.50
N LYS A 326 20.04 -12.53 16.86
CA LYS A 326 18.92 -13.15 17.59
C LYS A 326 17.75 -13.28 16.65
N THR A 327 17.28 -14.50 16.44
CA THR A 327 16.16 -14.77 15.53
C THR A 327 15.34 -15.97 15.97
N ASN A 328 14.17 -16.14 15.37
CA ASN A 328 13.31 -17.28 15.58
C ASN A 328 14.02 -18.60 15.23
N GLU A 329 14.00 -19.60 16.14
CA GLU A 329 14.69 -20.86 15.98
C GLU A 329 14.32 -21.58 14.67
N ARG A 330 13.03 -21.70 14.40
CA ARG A 330 12.53 -22.37 13.20
C ARG A 330 12.88 -21.63 11.93
N ALA A 331 12.90 -20.28 11.97
CA ALA A 331 13.29 -19.47 10.83
C ALA A 331 14.76 -19.68 10.48
N MET A 332 15.64 -19.66 11.49
CA MET A 332 17.06 -19.92 11.28
C MET A 332 17.34 -21.34 10.76
N PHE A 333 16.62 -22.32 11.33
CA PHE A 333 16.74 -23.71 10.87
C PHE A 333 16.35 -23.85 9.39
N GLN A 334 15.24 -23.24 8.99
CA GLN A 334 14.79 -23.24 7.58
C GLN A 334 15.76 -22.49 6.67
N PHE A 335 16.29 -21.34 7.11
CA PHE A 335 17.27 -20.57 6.36
C PHE A 335 18.53 -21.39 6.10
N ALA A 336 19.13 -21.96 7.15
CA ALA A 336 20.33 -22.75 7.03
C ALA A 336 20.13 -24.00 6.15
N LYS A 337 18.95 -24.62 6.22
CA LYS A 337 18.60 -25.78 5.38
C LYS A 337 18.45 -25.39 3.90
N ASN A 338 17.86 -24.25 3.61
CA ASN A 338 17.63 -23.80 2.23
C ASN A 338 18.93 -23.39 1.53
N PHE A 339 19.92 -22.90 2.30
CA PHE A 339 21.17 -22.38 1.78
C PHE A 339 22.39 -23.27 2.10
N ALA A 340 22.14 -24.52 2.53
CA ALA A 340 23.25 -25.47 2.68
C ALA A 340 23.84 -25.84 1.29
N PRO A 341 25.20 -25.94 1.13
CA PRO A 341 26.22 -25.85 2.17
C PRO A 341 26.75 -24.44 2.48
N ASP A 342 26.22 -23.39 1.84
CA ASP A 342 26.76 -22.02 1.93
C ASP A 342 26.50 -21.36 3.29
N VAL A 343 25.60 -21.94 4.09
CA VAL A 343 25.29 -21.51 5.46
C VAL A 343 25.55 -22.66 6.44
N GLU A 344 26.43 -22.45 7.40
CA GLU A 344 26.76 -23.42 8.46
C GLU A 344 26.40 -22.85 9.83
N VAL A 345 25.46 -23.48 10.55
CA VAL A 345 25.16 -23.14 11.94
C VAL A 345 26.30 -23.61 12.85
N LEU A 346 26.88 -22.66 13.61
CA LEU A 346 27.93 -22.94 14.59
C LEU A 346 27.37 -23.08 16.00
N LYS A 347 26.39 -22.23 16.37
CA LYS A 347 25.69 -22.26 17.66
C LYS A 347 24.22 -21.90 17.51
N PRO A 348 23.30 -22.44 18.31
CA PRO A 348 23.54 -23.43 19.39
C PRO A 348 23.81 -24.83 18.82
N GLU A 349 24.55 -25.63 19.59
CA GLU A 349 24.95 -26.99 19.18
C GLU A 349 23.74 -27.92 18.95
N SER A 350 22.67 -27.71 19.69
CA SER A 350 21.40 -28.45 19.49
C SER A 350 20.82 -28.24 18.09
N MET A 351 20.83 -27.00 17.59
CA MET A 351 20.36 -26.69 16.24
C MET A 351 21.30 -27.26 15.18
N ARG A 352 22.61 -27.13 15.38
CA ARG A 352 23.62 -27.70 14.49
C ARG A 352 23.44 -29.22 14.32
N LYS A 353 23.25 -29.93 15.43
CA LYS A 353 23.02 -31.39 15.43
C LYS A 353 21.74 -31.75 14.68
N LYS A 354 20.63 -31.11 15.00
CA LYS A 354 19.34 -31.33 14.32
C LYS A 354 19.44 -31.09 12.81
N LEU A 355 20.14 -30.00 12.41
CA LEU A 355 20.33 -29.66 11.00
C LEU A 355 21.15 -30.73 10.27
N ARG A 356 22.26 -31.18 10.88
CA ARG A 356 23.07 -32.27 10.33
C ARG A 356 22.25 -33.54 10.11
N GLU A 357 21.51 -33.99 11.14
CA GLU A 357 20.66 -35.20 11.07
C GLU A 357 19.61 -35.08 9.93
N GLU A 358 19.03 -33.88 9.72
CA GLU A 358 18.10 -33.65 8.63
C GLU A 358 18.76 -33.66 7.25
N LEU A 359 19.95 -33.08 7.11
CA LEU A 359 20.69 -33.09 5.86
C LEU A 359 21.18 -34.48 5.50
N GLU A 360 21.67 -35.28 6.47
CA GLU A 360 22.03 -36.68 6.28
C GLU A 360 20.81 -37.49 5.79
N ARG A 361 19.65 -37.30 6.43
CA ARG A 361 18.39 -37.94 6.00
C ARG A 361 17.98 -37.50 4.60
N ALA A 362 18.16 -36.23 4.25
CA ALA A 362 17.87 -35.75 2.91
C ALA A 362 18.76 -36.44 1.85
N VAL A 363 20.06 -36.59 2.13
CA VAL A 363 20.98 -37.34 1.24
C VAL A 363 20.51 -38.76 1.01
N GLU A 364 20.05 -39.46 2.04
CA GLU A 364 19.52 -40.83 1.91
C GLU A 364 18.28 -40.92 0.99
N VAL A 365 17.42 -39.89 1.00
CA VAL A 365 16.26 -39.86 0.08
C VAL A 365 16.69 -39.77 -1.39
N TYR A 366 17.76 -39.02 -1.69
CA TYR A 366 18.28 -38.88 -3.06
C TYR A 366 19.22 -40.03 -3.50
N ARG A 367 19.63 -40.92 -2.60
CA ARG A 367 20.38 -42.13 -2.93
C ARG A 367 19.52 -43.30 -3.33
N ARG A 368 18.19 -43.21 -3.17
CA ARG A 368 17.21 -44.20 -3.60
C ARG A 368 16.83 -44.00 -5.07
#